data_5dc7395595d6059b9486bed12b738a17
#
_entry.id   5dc7395595d6059b9486bed12b738a17
#
_cell.length_a   1.000
_cell.length_b   1.000
_cell.length_c   1.000
_cell.angle_alpha   90.00
_cell.angle_beta   90.00
_cell.angle_gamma   90.00
#
_symmetry.space_group_name_H-M   'P 1'
#
loop_
_entity.id
_entity.type
_entity.pdbx_description
1 polymer ?
#
loop_
_entity_poly.entity_id
_entity_poly.type
_entity_poly.pdbx_seq_one_letter_code
_entity_poly.pdbx_strand_id
1 'polypeptide(L)'
;MLFGQRLRALAGWVATLAVAAAFAVAVAALFELLSLPAEERTQILRGYEWFVSGDLRVAFDLRWDPLSATMALVVTGVSSLIHLYSIGYMADDERRETFFAWLNLFVASMLVLVLAQNFVVMFLGWEGVGLCSYLLVGFWFNRRLLVVNPRARLVEGEPDDTREVWAPPAAKKAFIANRIGDVGFLLAMFLIFASVGSLDFDDVFGRAGSLASGTATAIALLLFMACTGKSAQFPLYVWLPDAMAGPTPVSALIHAATMVTAGVFLVARTHSIFETSGT
;
A
#
# COMPACT_ATOMS: atom_id res chain seq x y z
N MET A 1 0.11 -22.66 0.53
CA MET A 1 -0.23 -23.60 -0.57
C MET A 1 0.05 -25.06 -0.23
N LEU A 2 1.12 -25.41 0.47
CA LEU A 2 1.49 -26.81 0.76
C LEU A 2 0.45 -27.63 1.59
N PHE A 3 -0.42 -26.97 2.35
CA PHE A 3 -1.47 -27.59 3.16
C PHE A 3 -2.90 -27.27 2.72
N GLY A 4 -3.08 -26.60 1.57
CA GLY A 4 -4.33 -25.95 1.16
C GLY A 4 -5.56 -26.87 1.11
N GLN A 5 -5.45 -28.06 0.56
CA GLN A 5 -6.63 -28.91 0.37
C GLN A 5 -7.22 -29.45 1.68
N ARG A 6 -6.40 -29.70 2.70
CA ARG A 6 -6.87 -30.15 4.01
C ARG A 6 -7.30 -29.00 4.94
N LEU A 7 -6.86 -27.76 4.63
CA LEU A 7 -7.12 -26.57 5.45
C LEU A 7 -8.08 -25.57 4.77
N ARG A 8 -8.74 -25.93 3.67
CA ARG A 8 -9.66 -25.03 2.94
C ARG A 8 -10.64 -24.28 3.83
N ALA A 9 -11.29 -25.02 4.73
CA ALA A 9 -12.25 -24.42 5.67
C ALA A 9 -11.56 -23.49 6.71
N LEU A 10 -10.31 -23.77 7.08
CA LEU A 10 -9.58 -23.04 8.10
C LEU A 10 -8.77 -21.86 7.53
N ALA A 11 -8.50 -21.84 6.21
CA ALA A 11 -7.64 -20.82 5.59
C ALA A 11 -8.12 -19.38 5.90
N GLY A 12 -9.42 -19.13 5.80
CA GLY A 12 -10.01 -17.83 6.13
C GLY A 12 -9.85 -17.45 7.60
N TRP A 13 -10.04 -18.41 8.52
CA TRP A 13 -9.88 -18.17 9.94
C TRP A 13 -8.43 -17.93 10.33
N VAL A 14 -7.49 -18.73 9.81
CA VAL A 14 -6.05 -18.55 10.08
C VAL A 14 -5.60 -17.18 9.56
N ALA A 15 -6.02 -16.80 8.36
CA ALA A 15 -5.71 -15.51 7.77
C ALA A 15 -6.26 -14.34 8.61
N THR A 16 -7.53 -14.44 9.00
CA THR A 16 -8.20 -13.42 9.84
C THR A 16 -7.54 -13.28 11.21
N LEU A 17 -7.24 -14.41 11.86
CA LEU A 17 -6.60 -14.41 13.18
C LEU A 17 -5.18 -13.82 13.14
N ALA A 18 -4.42 -14.06 12.06
CA ALA A 18 -3.10 -13.47 11.89
C ALA A 18 -3.18 -11.94 11.82
N VAL A 19 -4.11 -11.39 11.03
CA VAL A 19 -4.29 -9.93 10.93
C VAL A 19 -4.87 -9.33 12.20
N ALA A 20 -5.81 -10.02 12.86
CA ALA A 20 -6.36 -9.59 14.15
C ALA A 20 -5.30 -9.59 15.26
N ALA A 21 -4.39 -10.56 15.26
CA ALA A 21 -3.25 -10.57 16.17
C ALA A 21 -2.31 -9.39 15.89
N ALA A 22 -2.03 -9.09 14.62
CA ALA A 22 -1.24 -7.91 14.25
C ALA A 22 -1.92 -6.61 14.72
N PHE A 23 -3.26 -6.51 14.63
CA PHE A 23 -4.01 -5.38 15.17
C PHE A 23 -3.86 -5.27 16.69
N ALA A 24 -4.00 -6.39 17.42
CA ALA A 24 -3.84 -6.40 18.88
C ALA A 24 -2.43 -5.94 19.28
N VAL A 25 -1.38 -6.39 18.56
CA VAL A 25 0.00 -5.94 18.78
C VAL A 25 0.14 -4.44 18.48
N ALA A 26 -0.44 -3.94 17.39
CA ALA A 26 -0.38 -2.52 17.05
C ALA A 26 -1.08 -1.65 18.13
N VAL A 27 -2.21 -2.11 18.68
CA VAL A 27 -2.90 -1.43 19.79
C VAL A 27 -2.03 -1.41 21.04
N ALA A 28 -1.43 -2.54 21.43
CA ALA A 28 -0.54 -2.61 22.58
C ALA A 28 0.67 -1.67 22.41
N ALA A 29 1.31 -1.71 21.26
CA ALA A 29 2.45 -0.85 20.93
C ALA A 29 2.06 0.65 20.88
N LEU A 30 0.81 0.97 20.49
CA LEU A 30 0.32 2.36 20.58
C LEU A 30 0.23 2.83 22.03
N PHE A 31 -0.32 2.01 22.95
CA PHE A 31 -0.40 2.38 24.37
C PHE A 31 0.99 2.59 24.97
N GLU A 32 1.96 1.75 24.61
CA GLU A 32 3.35 1.91 25.00
C GLU A 32 3.91 3.24 24.48
N LEU A 33 3.72 3.54 23.18
CA LEU A 33 4.17 4.78 22.55
C LEU A 33 3.57 6.02 23.23
N LEU A 34 2.28 5.98 23.57
CA LEU A 34 1.59 7.10 24.23
C LEU A 34 2.04 7.33 25.67
N SER A 35 2.59 6.30 26.33
CA SER A 35 3.15 6.42 27.67
C SER A 35 4.50 7.16 27.70
N LEU A 36 5.17 7.30 26.54
CA LEU A 36 6.45 7.99 26.41
C LEU A 36 6.25 9.52 26.28
N PRO A 37 7.22 10.31 26.73
CA PRO A 37 7.29 11.74 26.43
C PRO A 37 7.23 12.00 24.93
N ALA A 38 6.69 13.14 24.51
CA ALA A 38 6.48 13.43 23.08
C ALA A 38 7.77 13.35 22.24
N GLU A 39 8.91 13.73 22.84
CA GLU A 39 10.24 13.73 22.20
C GLU A 39 10.78 12.32 21.97
N GLU A 40 10.31 11.33 22.73
CA GLU A 40 10.75 9.93 22.65
C GLU A 40 9.77 9.05 21.84
N ARG A 41 8.72 9.62 21.27
CA ARG A 41 7.70 8.88 20.48
C ARG A 41 8.17 8.51 19.08
N THR A 42 9.46 8.36 18.86
CA THR A 42 10.05 7.79 17.67
C THR A 42 10.97 6.67 18.09
N GLN A 43 10.50 5.44 17.88
CA GLN A 43 11.22 4.23 18.24
C GLN A 43 11.69 3.52 16.97
N ILE A 44 12.98 3.18 16.90
CA ILE A 44 13.55 2.45 15.78
C ILE A 44 13.93 1.06 16.26
N LEU A 45 13.23 0.06 15.71
CA LEU A 45 13.58 -1.34 15.91
C LEU A 45 14.62 -1.74 14.88
N ARG A 46 15.86 -1.91 15.34
CA ARG A 46 16.97 -2.33 14.51
C ARG A 46 16.80 -3.80 14.10
N GLY A 47 16.78 -4.03 12.79
CA GLY A 47 16.72 -5.35 12.21
C GLY A 47 18.10 -5.85 11.76
N TYR A 48 18.22 -6.22 10.51
CA TYR A 48 19.46 -6.73 9.93
C TYR A 48 19.90 -5.86 8.73
N GLU A 49 21.20 -5.83 8.49
CA GLU A 49 21.75 -5.21 7.29
C GLU A 49 21.36 -6.07 6.08
N TRP A 50 20.53 -5.51 5.19
CA TRP A 50 20.02 -6.24 4.04
C TRP A 50 21.06 -6.34 2.93
N PHE A 51 21.60 -5.19 2.54
CA PHE A 51 22.73 -5.17 1.60
C PHE A 51 23.55 -3.88 1.72
N VAL A 52 24.82 -3.99 1.25
CA VAL A 52 25.76 -2.88 1.13
C VAL A 52 26.31 -2.85 -0.29
N SER A 53 26.34 -1.69 -0.91
CA SER A 53 26.92 -1.48 -2.24
C SER A 53 27.62 -0.11 -2.29
N GLY A 54 28.95 -0.12 -2.18
CA GLY A 54 29.72 1.12 -2.03
C GLY A 54 29.29 1.88 -0.75
N ASP A 55 28.89 3.13 -0.91
CA ASP A 55 28.43 3.97 0.19
C ASP A 55 26.96 3.72 0.58
N LEU A 56 26.21 3.02 -0.26
CA LEU A 56 24.80 2.69 0.03
C LEU A 56 24.73 1.53 1.02
N ARG A 57 24.18 1.80 2.21
CA ARG A 57 23.84 0.80 3.22
C ARG A 57 22.36 0.77 3.43
N VAL A 58 21.76 -0.41 3.35
CA VAL A 58 20.32 -0.60 3.57
C VAL A 58 20.11 -1.63 4.66
N ALA A 59 19.53 -1.20 5.76
CA ALA A 59 19.10 -2.06 6.86
C ALA A 59 17.58 -2.27 6.79
N PHE A 60 17.11 -3.44 7.18
CA PHE A 60 15.70 -3.74 7.33
C PHE A 60 15.25 -3.32 8.74
N ASP A 61 15.27 -2.03 8.99
CA ASP A 61 14.86 -1.41 10.25
C ASP A 61 13.41 -0.98 10.18
N LEU A 62 12.71 -1.03 11.31
CA LEU A 62 11.33 -0.60 11.43
C LEU A 62 11.22 0.64 12.31
N ARG A 63 10.40 1.59 11.88
CA ARG A 63 10.11 2.83 12.58
C ARG A 63 8.70 2.79 13.17
N TRP A 64 8.62 2.98 14.47
CA TRP A 64 7.37 3.12 15.20
C TRP A 64 7.24 4.54 15.75
N ASP A 65 6.44 5.36 15.13
CA ASP A 65 6.14 6.73 15.51
C ASP A 65 4.63 6.99 15.38
N PRO A 66 4.10 8.15 15.79
CA PRO A 66 2.66 8.43 15.74
C PRO A 66 2.04 8.25 14.36
N LEU A 67 2.77 8.57 13.29
CA LEU A 67 2.28 8.41 11.92
C LEU A 67 2.21 6.93 11.52
N SER A 68 3.29 6.16 11.78
CA SER A 68 3.31 4.71 11.54
C SER A 68 2.27 3.99 12.37
N ALA A 69 2.12 4.35 13.66
CA ALA A 69 1.15 3.77 14.57
C ALA A 69 -0.29 3.98 14.07
N THR A 70 -0.63 5.21 13.68
CA THR A 70 -1.95 5.53 13.12
C THR A 70 -2.24 4.68 11.89
N MET A 71 -1.30 4.61 10.96
CA MET A 71 -1.48 3.83 9.75
C MET A 71 -1.52 2.32 10.01
N ALA A 72 -0.68 1.80 10.90
CA ALA A 72 -0.70 0.39 11.26
C ALA A 72 -2.04 -0.03 11.88
N LEU A 73 -2.64 0.81 12.74
CA LEU A 73 -3.97 0.58 13.31
C LEU A 73 -5.06 0.56 12.24
N VAL A 74 -5.06 1.55 11.33
CA VAL A 74 -6.03 1.59 10.23
C VAL A 74 -5.88 0.37 9.34
N VAL A 75 -4.65 0.05 8.91
CA VAL A 75 -4.36 -1.08 8.04
C VAL A 75 -4.80 -2.40 8.68
N THR A 76 -4.36 -2.68 9.90
CA THR A 76 -4.64 -3.97 10.55
C THR A 76 -6.08 -4.08 11.04
N GLY A 77 -6.64 -3.00 11.59
CA GLY A 77 -8.01 -2.98 12.12
C GLY A 77 -9.05 -3.16 11.01
N VAL A 78 -9.00 -2.33 9.97
CA VAL A 78 -9.93 -2.45 8.84
C VAL A 78 -9.73 -3.76 8.10
N SER A 79 -8.47 -4.18 7.90
CA SER A 79 -8.19 -5.47 7.24
C SER A 79 -8.75 -6.65 8.03
N SER A 80 -8.72 -6.63 9.37
CA SER A 80 -9.31 -7.69 10.20
C SER A 80 -10.80 -7.86 9.94
N LEU A 81 -11.53 -6.74 9.83
CA LEU A 81 -12.96 -6.75 9.53
C LEU A 81 -13.23 -7.24 8.11
N ILE A 82 -12.41 -6.80 7.14
CA ILE A 82 -12.53 -7.24 5.74
C ILE A 82 -12.22 -8.75 5.62
N HIS A 83 -11.22 -9.26 6.33
CA HIS A 83 -10.91 -10.69 6.35
C HIS A 83 -12.09 -11.48 6.93
N LEU A 84 -12.66 -11.03 8.06
CA LEU A 84 -13.82 -11.66 8.67
C LEU A 84 -15.02 -11.69 7.72
N TYR A 85 -15.34 -10.57 7.06
CA TYR A 85 -16.38 -10.50 6.05
C TYR A 85 -16.11 -11.44 4.87
N SER A 86 -14.85 -11.53 4.45
CA SER A 86 -14.43 -12.37 3.32
C SER A 86 -14.62 -13.86 3.57
N ILE A 87 -14.69 -14.31 4.84
CA ILE A 87 -14.95 -15.72 5.17
C ILE A 87 -16.28 -16.17 4.59
N GLY A 88 -17.33 -15.34 4.76
CA GLY A 88 -18.64 -15.60 4.18
C GLY A 88 -18.70 -15.31 2.68
N TYR A 89 -18.14 -14.15 2.26
CA TYR A 89 -18.18 -13.70 0.87
C TYR A 89 -17.52 -14.68 -0.11
N MET A 90 -16.41 -15.32 0.29
CA MET A 90 -15.64 -16.26 -0.54
C MET A 90 -15.95 -17.73 -0.19
N ALA A 91 -17.06 -18.01 0.51
CA ALA A 91 -17.35 -19.36 0.99
C ALA A 91 -17.43 -20.38 -0.15
N ASP A 92 -18.05 -20.00 -1.26
CA ASP A 92 -18.31 -20.86 -2.42
C ASP A 92 -17.22 -20.76 -3.51
N ASP A 93 -16.16 -19.95 -3.31
CA ASP A 93 -15.11 -19.81 -4.31
C ASP A 93 -14.09 -20.94 -4.22
N GLU A 94 -13.79 -21.55 -5.37
CA GLU A 94 -12.87 -22.70 -5.49
C GLU A 94 -11.43 -22.35 -5.10
N ARG A 95 -11.02 -21.06 -5.20
CA ARG A 95 -9.66 -20.57 -4.94
C ARG A 95 -9.59 -19.72 -3.66
N ARG A 96 -10.48 -19.98 -2.73
CA ARG A 96 -10.60 -19.26 -1.47
C ARG A 96 -9.27 -19.14 -0.71
N GLU A 97 -8.50 -20.24 -0.61
CA GLU A 97 -7.20 -20.24 0.06
C GLU A 97 -6.18 -19.33 -0.61
N THR A 98 -6.17 -19.27 -1.94
CA THR A 98 -5.30 -18.34 -2.70
C THR A 98 -5.71 -16.89 -2.47
N PHE A 99 -7.01 -16.62 -2.41
CA PHE A 99 -7.53 -15.30 -2.10
C PHE A 99 -7.02 -14.79 -0.74
N PHE A 100 -7.15 -15.59 0.32
CA PHE A 100 -6.70 -15.21 1.66
C PHE A 100 -5.17 -15.10 1.75
N ALA A 101 -4.42 -15.92 1.02
CA ALA A 101 -2.97 -15.80 0.95
C ALA A 101 -2.53 -14.45 0.35
N TRP A 102 -3.16 -14.04 -0.75
CA TRP A 102 -2.87 -12.75 -1.38
C TRP A 102 -3.34 -11.56 -0.55
N LEU A 103 -4.47 -11.71 0.14
CA LEU A 103 -5.00 -10.70 1.04
C LEU A 103 -4.04 -10.44 2.21
N ASN A 104 -3.52 -11.51 2.83
CA ASN A 104 -2.50 -11.40 3.88
C ASN A 104 -1.18 -10.84 3.37
N LEU A 105 -0.73 -11.26 2.19
CA LEU A 105 0.49 -10.72 1.57
C LEU A 105 0.34 -9.21 1.33
N PHE A 106 -0.84 -8.76 0.93
CA PHE A 106 -1.14 -7.35 0.78
C PHE A 106 -1.00 -6.58 2.11
N VAL A 107 -1.61 -7.10 3.19
CA VAL A 107 -1.52 -6.47 4.53
C VAL A 107 -0.07 -6.45 5.02
N ALA A 108 0.66 -7.55 4.85
CA ALA A 108 2.08 -7.62 5.21
C ALA A 108 2.92 -6.59 4.43
N SER A 109 2.70 -6.47 3.10
CA SER A 109 3.39 -5.48 2.28
C SER A 109 3.07 -4.05 2.70
N MET A 110 1.80 -3.79 3.06
CA MET A 110 1.39 -2.47 3.56
C MET A 110 2.02 -2.16 4.92
N LEU A 111 2.15 -3.14 5.82
CA LEU A 111 2.86 -2.96 7.09
C LEU A 111 4.36 -2.69 6.87
N VAL A 112 5.02 -3.41 5.94
CA VAL A 112 6.40 -3.10 5.55
C VAL A 112 6.53 -1.66 5.08
N LEU A 113 5.58 -1.17 4.27
CA LEU A 113 5.58 0.19 3.76
C LEU A 113 5.48 1.23 4.88
N VAL A 114 4.49 1.09 5.78
CA VAL A 114 4.22 2.11 6.81
C VAL A 114 5.18 2.07 7.98
N LEU A 115 5.85 0.94 8.20
CA LEU A 115 6.84 0.75 9.27
C LEU A 115 8.28 0.92 8.79
N ALA A 116 8.53 1.20 7.52
CA ALA A 116 9.87 1.35 6.98
C ALA A 116 10.64 2.50 7.65
N GLN A 117 11.94 2.30 7.92
CA GLN A 117 12.86 3.35 8.40
C GLN A 117 13.62 4.03 7.25
N ASN A 118 13.59 3.48 6.05
CA ASN A 118 14.28 4.04 4.89
C ASN A 118 13.46 3.92 3.61
N PHE A 119 13.83 4.69 2.60
CA PHE A 119 13.12 4.72 1.31
C PHE A 119 13.15 3.38 0.57
N VAL A 120 14.20 2.54 0.74
CA VAL A 120 14.31 1.26 0.03
C VAL A 120 13.33 0.24 0.60
N VAL A 121 13.25 0.10 1.92
CA VAL A 121 12.28 -0.79 2.58
C VAL A 121 10.85 -0.29 2.34
N MET A 122 10.63 1.04 2.36
CA MET A 122 9.33 1.61 1.99
C MET A 122 8.97 1.26 0.55
N PHE A 123 9.91 1.36 -0.39
CA PHE A 123 9.70 1.01 -1.79
C PHE A 123 9.41 -0.48 -1.98
N LEU A 124 10.07 -1.36 -1.21
CA LEU A 124 9.75 -2.79 -1.20
C LEU A 124 8.27 -3.04 -0.85
N GLY A 125 7.80 -2.43 0.24
CA GLY A 125 6.38 -2.49 0.61
C GLY A 125 5.46 -1.89 -0.46
N TRP A 126 5.87 -0.76 -1.05
CA TRP A 126 5.17 -0.05 -2.12
C TRP A 126 4.96 -0.90 -3.37
N GLU A 127 5.99 -1.64 -3.78
CA GLU A 127 5.92 -2.59 -4.88
C GLU A 127 5.09 -3.82 -4.52
N GLY A 128 5.24 -4.30 -3.28
CA GLY A 128 4.47 -5.44 -2.77
C GLY A 128 2.96 -5.19 -2.81
N VAL A 129 2.47 -4.02 -2.39
CA VAL A 129 1.03 -3.70 -2.47
C VAL A 129 0.58 -3.55 -3.93
N GLY A 130 1.43 -3.04 -4.82
CA GLY A 130 1.17 -2.97 -6.25
C GLY A 130 0.99 -4.35 -6.90
N LEU A 131 1.89 -5.28 -6.59
CA LEU A 131 1.81 -6.68 -7.03
C LEU A 131 0.54 -7.37 -6.50
N CYS A 132 0.27 -7.22 -5.20
CA CYS A 132 -0.92 -7.81 -4.59
C CYS A 132 -2.21 -7.24 -5.18
N SER A 133 -2.25 -5.93 -5.49
CA SER A 133 -3.36 -5.31 -6.20
C SER A 133 -3.59 -5.95 -7.56
N TYR A 134 -2.54 -6.18 -8.35
CA TYR A 134 -2.64 -6.89 -9.62
C TYR A 134 -3.25 -8.27 -9.47
N LEU A 135 -2.78 -9.06 -8.49
CA LEU A 135 -3.26 -10.42 -8.23
C LEU A 135 -4.71 -10.43 -7.75
N LEU A 136 -5.08 -9.50 -6.87
CA LEU A 136 -6.40 -9.43 -6.26
C LEU A 136 -7.45 -8.83 -7.20
N VAL A 137 -7.16 -7.77 -7.93
CA VAL A 137 -8.06 -7.21 -8.96
C VAL A 137 -8.27 -8.21 -10.08
N GLY A 138 -7.21 -8.94 -10.48
CA GLY A 138 -7.28 -10.01 -11.46
C GLY A 138 -7.75 -11.35 -10.92
N PHE A 139 -8.25 -11.44 -9.69
CA PHE A 139 -8.56 -12.72 -9.04
C PHE A 139 -9.52 -13.59 -9.86
N TRP A 140 -10.56 -13.00 -10.42
CA TRP A 140 -11.54 -13.69 -11.28
C TRP A 140 -11.14 -13.65 -12.76
N PHE A 141 -9.88 -13.95 -13.08
CA PHE A 141 -9.35 -13.90 -14.45
C PHE A 141 -10.07 -14.79 -15.46
N ASN A 142 -10.83 -15.78 -15.00
CA ASN A 142 -11.61 -16.72 -15.82
C ASN A 142 -13.12 -16.37 -15.88
N ARG A 143 -13.55 -15.28 -15.23
CA ARG A 143 -14.96 -14.86 -15.21
C ARG A 143 -15.11 -13.52 -15.96
N ARG A 144 -16.17 -13.42 -16.77
CA ARG A 144 -16.64 -12.15 -17.31
C ARG A 144 -17.65 -11.57 -16.34
N LEU A 145 -17.43 -10.36 -15.90
CA LEU A 145 -18.31 -9.66 -14.97
C LEU A 145 -19.11 -8.61 -15.74
N LEU A 146 -20.41 -8.64 -15.60
CA LEU A 146 -21.31 -7.59 -16.08
C LEU A 146 -21.39 -6.51 -14.99
N VAL A 147 -20.79 -5.36 -15.25
CA VAL A 147 -20.96 -4.20 -14.37
C VAL A 147 -22.12 -3.37 -14.88
N VAL A 148 -23.23 -3.40 -14.16
CA VAL A 148 -24.38 -2.55 -14.45
C VAL A 148 -24.02 -1.12 -14.03
N ASN A 149 -24.04 -0.18 -14.98
CA ASN A 149 -23.87 1.23 -14.67
C ASN A 149 -25.08 1.72 -13.83
N PRO A 150 -24.90 2.12 -12.54
CA PRO A 150 -26.02 2.55 -11.72
C PRO A 150 -26.75 3.80 -12.27
N ARG A 151 -26.07 4.59 -13.13
CA ARG A 151 -26.65 5.80 -13.75
C ARG A 151 -27.50 5.48 -14.98
N ALA A 152 -27.28 4.32 -15.65
CA ALA A 152 -28.09 3.90 -16.78
C ALA A 152 -29.54 3.55 -16.42
N ARG A 153 -29.81 3.22 -15.15
CA ARG A 153 -31.15 2.93 -14.64
C ARG A 153 -32.10 4.14 -14.53
N LEU A 154 -31.59 5.36 -14.70
CA LEU A 154 -32.37 6.59 -14.50
C LEU A 154 -32.93 7.18 -15.81
N VAL A 155 -32.63 6.57 -16.96
CA VAL A 155 -33.12 7.06 -18.27
C VAL A 155 -33.93 5.92 -18.90
N GLU A 156 -35.25 5.98 -18.83
CA GLU A 156 -36.14 5.06 -19.54
C GLU A 156 -35.89 5.19 -21.05
N GLY A 157 -35.45 4.09 -21.67
CA GLY A 157 -35.34 3.96 -23.12
C GLY A 157 -33.92 3.91 -23.71
N GLU A 158 -32.87 4.00 -22.90
CA GLU A 158 -31.49 3.72 -23.39
C GLU A 158 -31.16 2.21 -23.30
N PRO A 159 -30.42 1.67 -24.30
CA PRO A 159 -29.96 0.29 -24.23
C PRO A 159 -29.12 0.09 -22.97
N ASP A 160 -29.36 -1.02 -22.31
CA ASP A 160 -28.68 -1.46 -21.09
C ASP A 160 -27.16 -1.30 -21.27
N ASP A 161 -26.56 -0.22 -20.68
CA ASP A 161 -25.13 0.06 -20.74
C ASP A 161 -24.39 -0.86 -19.77
N THR A 162 -24.53 -2.17 -20.02
CA THR A 162 -23.78 -3.22 -19.36
C THR A 162 -22.38 -3.26 -19.97
N ARG A 163 -21.40 -2.69 -19.29
CA ARG A 163 -20.00 -2.92 -19.65
C ARG A 163 -19.56 -4.29 -19.17
N GLU A 164 -19.13 -5.13 -20.10
CA GLU A 164 -18.35 -6.31 -19.74
C GLU A 164 -16.97 -5.83 -19.21
N VAL A 165 -16.78 -5.91 -17.89
CA VAL A 165 -15.46 -5.65 -17.30
C VAL A 165 -14.77 -7.01 -17.12
N TRP A 166 -13.69 -7.18 -17.85
CA TRP A 166 -12.86 -8.36 -17.74
C TRP A 166 -11.70 -8.08 -16.77
N ALA A 167 -11.59 -8.89 -15.71
CA ALA A 167 -10.62 -8.70 -14.64
C ALA A 167 -9.14 -8.63 -15.10
N PRO A 168 -8.65 -9.44 -16.07
CA PRO A 168 -7.26 -9.36 -16.52
C PRO A 168 -6.83 -8.03 -17.14
N PRO A 169 -7.58 -7.39 -18.06
CA PRO A 169 -7.26 -6.05 -18.53
C PRO A 169 -7.30 -5.00 -17.43
N ALA A 170 -8.28 -5.06 -16.52
CA ALA A 170 -8.40 -4.14 -15.39
C ALA A 170 -7.17 -4.25 -14.46
N ALA A 171 -6.75 -5.47 -14.12
CA ALA A 171 -5.56 -5.72 -13.33
C ALA A 171 -4.28 -5.19 -14.00
N LYS A 172 -4.10 -5.47 -15.30
CA LYS A 172 -2.96 -4.95 -16.09
C LYS A 172 -2.94 -3.43 -16.12
N LYS A 173 -4.10 -2.80 -16.35
CA LYS A 173 -4.24 -1.33 -16.38
C LYS A 173 -3.86 -0.73 -15.02
N ALA A 174 -4.38 -1.29 -13.92
CA ALA A 174 -4.04 -0.86 -12.57
C ALA A 174 -2.53 -0.99 -12.31
N PHE A 175 -1.94 -2.14 -12.66
CA PHE A 175 -0.51 -2.39 -12.46
C PHE A 175 0.35 -1.41 -13.26
N ILE A 176 0.06 -1.22 -14.57
CA ILE A 176 0.86 -0.33 -15.44
C ILE A 176 0.75 1.13 -14.98
N ALA A 177 -0.47 1.61 -14.68
CA ALA A 177 -0.66 2.98 -14.21
C ALA A 177 0.10 3.26 -12.90
N ASN A 178 0.08 2.30 -11.96
CA ASN A 178 0.87 2.40 -10.73
C ASN A 178 2.37 2.39 -11.03
N ARG A 179 2.83 1.53 -11.95
CA ARG A 179 4.24 1.41 -12.31
C ARG A 179 4.81 2.71 -12.90
N ILE A 180 3.99 3.47 -13.64
CA ILE A 180 4.40 4.81 -14.11
C ILE A 180 4.68 5.73 -12.92
N GLY A 181 3.83 5.72 -11.89
CA GLY A 181 4.09 6.44 -10.64
C GLY A 181 5.35 5.96 -9.93
N ASP A 182 5.57 4.63 -9.89
CA ASP A 182 6.71 4.00 -9.21
C ASP A 182 8.07 4.44 -9.82
N VAL A 183 8.12 4.77 -11.12
CA VAL A 183 9.30 5.40 -11.75
C VAL A 183 9.62 6.73 -11.06
N GLY A 184 8.63 7.53 -10.72
CA GLY A 184 8.83 8.77 -9.95
C GLY A 184 9.50 8.50 -8.60
N PHE A 185 9.04 7.48 -7.88
CA PHE A 185 9.65 7.08 -6.60
C PHE A 185 11.13 6.68 -6.76
N LEU A 186 11.44 5.84 -7.75
CA LEU A 186 12.81 5.41 -8.05
C LEU A 186 13.72 6.60 -8.37
N LEU A 187 13.27 7.50 -9.23
CA LEU A 187 14.05 8.70 -9.59
C LEU A 187 14.24 9.62 -8.38
N ALA A 188 13.22 9.75 -7.51
CA ALA A 188 13.35 10.49 -6.26
C ALA A 188 14.42 9.87 -5.36
N MET A 189 14.43 8.54 -5.17
CA MET A 189 15.46 7.85 -4.38
C MET A 189 16.86 8.07 -4.96
N PHE A 190 17.03 7.99 -6.28
CA PHE A 190 18.33 8.24 -6.90
C PHE A 190 18.81 9.67 -6.66
N LEU A 191 17.90 10.65 -6.78
CA LEU A 191 18.23 12.05 -6.55
C LEU A 191 18.52 12.34 -5.07
N ILE A 192 17.77 11.72 -4.14
CA ILE A 192 18.03 11.79 -2.70
C ILE A 192 19.43 11.23 -2.41
N PHE A 193 19.73 10.02 -2.89
CA PHE A 193 21.03 9.41 -2.65
C PHE A 193 22.18 10.23 -3.22
N ALA A 194 22.04 10.75 -4.43
CA ALA A 194 23.06 11.61 -5.06
C ALA A 194 23.28 12.92 -4.28
N SER A 195 22.27 13.44 -3.59
CA SER A 195 22.34 14.73 -2.89
C SER A 195 22.72 14.59 -1.41
N VAL A 196 22.28 13.50 -0.77
CA VAL A 196 22.44 13.29 0.69
C VAL A 196 23.47 12.20 1.01
N GLY A 197 23.66 11.22 0.10
CA GLY A 197 24.53 10.06 0.32
C GLY A 197 23.89 8.96 1.18
N SER A 198 22.62 9.09 1.54
CA SER A 198 21.86 8.12 2.35
C SER A 198 20.41 8.05 1.86
N LEU A 199 19.74 6.92 2.15
CA LEU A 199 18.29 6.74 1.95
C LEU A 199 17.56 6.48 3.28
N ASP A 200 18.27 6.58 4.41
CA ASP A 200 17.67 6.53 5.75
C ASP A 200 16.88 7.81 6.05
N PHE A 201 15.73 7.69 6.68
CA PHE A 201 14.85 8.83 6.93
C PHE A 201 15.49 9.87 7.85
N ASP A 202 16.20 9.46 8.89
CA ASP A 202 16.79 10.41 9.84
C ASP A 202 17.89 11.23 9.16
N ASP A 203 18.72 10.61 8.29
CA ASP A 203 19.73 11.30 7.50
C ASP A 203 19.10 12.27 6.50
N VAL A 204 18.07 11.80 5.77
CA VAL A 204 17.45 12.59 4.71
C VAL A 204 16.68 13.77 5.29
N PHE A 205 15.86 13.54 6.32
CA PHE A 205 15.06 14.61 6.93
C PHE A 205 15.91 15.58 7.73
N GLY A 206 16.96 15.09 8.40
CA GLY A 206 17.92 15.95 9.09
C GLY A 206 18.68 16.90 8.16
N ARG A 207 18.85 16.52 6.88
CA ARG A 207 19.54 17.32 5.86
C ARG A 207 18.58 18.01 4.87
N ALA A 208 17.27 17.83 5.00
CA ALA A 208 16.30 18.42 4.07
C ALA A 208 16.47 19.93 3.93
N GLY A 209 16.61 20.65 5.02
CA GLY A 209 16.82 22.11 5.03
C GLY A 209 18.13 22.59 4.38
N SER A 210 19.10 21.70 4.15
CA SER A 210 20.36 22.02 3.48
C SER A 210 20.35 21.74 1.97
N LEU A 211 19.29 21.12 1.47
CA LEU A 211 19.13 20.86 0.03
C LEU A 211 18.92 22.19 -0.72
N ALA A 212 19.52 22.29 -1.90
CA ALA A 212 19.18 23.40 -2.81
C ALA A 212 17.68 23.34 -3.15
N SER A 213 17.00 24.49 -3.13
CA SER A 213 15.53 24.56 -3.34
C SER A 213 15.09 23.84 -4.63
N GLY A 214 15.84 23.98 -5.73
CA GLY A 214 15.56 23.27 -6.98
C GLY A 214 15.67 21.73 -6.86
N THR A 215 16.61 21.22 -6.07
CA THR A 215 16.76 19.79 -5.81
C THR A 215 15.62 19.28 -4.93
N ALA A 216 15.30 20.00 -3.85
CA ALA A 216 14.16 19.66 -2.99
C ALA A 216 12.85 19.65 -3.77
N THR A 217 12.61 20.64 -4.62
CA THR A 217 11.44 20.70 -5.51
C THR A 217 11.39 19.52 -6.48
N ALA A 218 12.52 19.15 -7.11
CA ALA A 218 12.57 18.00 -8.00
C ALA A 218 12.23 16.69 -7.26
N ILE A 219 12.79 16.48 -6.07
CA ILE A 219 12.49 15.31 -5.24
C ILE A 219 11.01 15.29 -4.85
N ALA A 220 10.46 16.43 -4.38
CA ALA A 220 9.06 16.55 -3.99
C ALA A 220 8.10 16.21 -5.15
N LEU A 221 8.35 16.75 -6.35
CA LEU A 221 7.54 16.46 -7.54
C LEU A 221 7.62 15.00 -7.98
N LEU A 222 8.80 14.38 -7.90
CA LEU A 222 8.98 12.96 -8.21
C LEU A 222 8.26 12.05 -7.21
N LEU A 223 8.32 12.37 -5.90
CA LEU A 223 7.54 11.67 -4.87
C LEU A 223 6.04 11.90 -5.06
N PHE A 224 5.63 13.12 -5.44
CA PHE A 224 4.23 13.42 -5.73
C PHE A 224 3.74 12.63 -6.96
N MET A 225 4.57 12.48 -7.99
CA MET A 225 4.26 11.61 -9.14
C MET A 225 3.99 10.16 -8.67
N ALA A 226 4.79 9.63 -7.74
CA ALA A 226 4.52 8.31 -7.15
C ALA A 226 3.17 8.26 -6.44
N CYS A 227 2.84 9.33 -5.69
CA CYS A 227 1.54 9.45 -5.02
C CYS A 227 0.37 9.45 -6.01
N THR A 228 0.49 10.12 -7.16
CA THR A 228 -0.60 10.16 -8.15
C THR A 228 -0.93 8.77 -8.68
N GLY A 229 0.04 7.87 -8.78
CA GLY A 229 -0.17 6.48 -9.15
C GLY A 229 -0.99 5.72 -8.12
N LYS A 230 -0.49 5.57 -6.90
CA LYS A 230 -1.14 4.77 -5.84
C LYS A 230 -2.46 5.39 -5.35
N SER A 231 -2.52 6.71 -5.22
CA SER A 231 -3.73 7.42 -4.75
C SER A 231 -4.73 7.73 -5.86
N ALA A 232 -4.51 7.20 -7.07
CA ALA A 232 -5.40 7.40 -8.21
C ALA A 232 -5.74 8.89 -8.45
N GLN A 233 -4.72 9.75 -8.39
CA GLN A 233 -4.85 11.18 -8.66
C GLN A 233 -4.58 11.49 -10.13
N PHE A 234 -5.03 12.67 -10.59
CA PHE A 234 -4.71 13.12 -11.95
C PHE A 234 -3.18 13.19 -12.16
N PRO A 235 -2.66 12.70 -13.28
CA PRO A 235 -3.35 12.08 -14.43
C PRO A 235 -3.51 10.55 -14.33
N LEU A 236 -3.02 9.87 -13.28
CA LEU A 236 -2.96 8.40 -13.18
C LEU A 236 -4.20 7.76 -12.53
N TYR A 237 -5.35 8.45 -12.48
CA TYR A 237 -6.59 7.97 -11.83
C TYR A 237 -7.36 6.92 -12.62
N VAL A 238 -7.05 6.73 -13.90
CA VAL A 238 -7.86 5.96 -14.86
C VAL A 238 -7.98 4.46 -14.55
N TRP A 239 -7.16 3.93 -13.67
CA TRP A 239 -7.19 2.52 -13.29
C TRP A 239 -8.23 2.20 -12.20
N LEU A 240 -8.53 3.18 -11.35
CA LEU A 240 -9.36 2.97 -10.16
C LEU A 240 -10.80 2.52 -10.48
N PRO A 241 -11.52 3.11 -11.46
CA PRO A 241 -12.86 2.64 -11.82
C PRO A 241 -12.88 1.19 -12.32
N ASP A 242 -11.90 0.78 -13.11
CA ASP A 242 -11.83 -0.56 -13.68
C ASP A 242 -11.39 -1.61 -12.64
N ALA A 243 -10.68 -1.19 -11.60
CA ALA A 243 -10.24 -2.08 -10.51
C ALA A 243 -11.40 -2.69 -9.70
N MET A 244 -12.63 -2.17 -9.87
CA MET A 244 -13.86 -2.76 -9.31
C MET A 244 -14.23 -4.11 -9.94
N ALA A 245 -13.51 -4.59 -10.95
CA ALA A 245 -13.64 -5.94 -11.50
C ALA A 245 -13.22 -7.07 -10.54
N GLY A 246 -12.47 -6.74 -9.50
CA GLY A 246 -12.10 -7.69 -8.44
C GLY A 246 -13.22 -7.96 -7.44
N PRO A 247 -13.04 -8.95 -6.53
CA PRO A 247 -13.99 -9.21 -5.44
C PRO A 247 -14.22 -7.97 -4.56
N THR A 248 -15.45 -7.75 -4.09
CA THR A 248 -15.80 -6.58 -3.27
C THR A 248 -14.88 -6.37 -2.05
N PRO A 249 -14.46 -7.41 -1.30
CA PRO A 249 -13.51 -7.23 -0.20
C PRO A 249 -12.16 -6.64 -0.64
N VAL A 250 -11.73 -6.96 -1.86
CA VAL A 250 -10.50 -6.40 -2.46
C VAL A 250 -10.65 -4.90 -2.69
N SER A 251 -11.80 -4.50 -3.27
CA SER A 251 -12.08 -3.08 -3.49
C SER A 251 -12.14 -2.30 -2.16
N ALA A 252 -12.75 -2.88 -1.13
CA ALA A 252 -12.79 -2.29 0.20
C ALA A 252 -11.38 -2.14 0.81
N LEU A 253 -10.52 -3.14 0.66
CA LEU A 253 -9.17 -3.11 1.21
C LEU A 253 -8.27 -2.12 0.45
N ILE A 254 -8.19 -2.26 -0.86
CA ILE A 254 -7.25 -1.52 -1.71
C ILE A 254 -7.63 -0.03 -1.77
N HIS A 255 -8.93 0.27 -2.00
CA HIS A 255 -9.36 1.61 -2.38
C HIS A 255 -9.81 2.47 -1.19
N ALA A 256 -10.14 1.88 -0.04
CA ALA A 256 -10.58 2.63 1.12
C ALA A 256 -9.50 2.75 2.20
N ALA A 257 -8.89 1.63 2.61
CA ALA A 257 -8.13 1.60 3.85
C ALA A 257 -6.60 1.60 3.66
N THR A 258 -6.07 1.21 2.48
CA THR A 258 -4.66 0.85 2.43
C THR A 258 -3.88 1.39 1.22
N MET A 259 -4.04 0.84 0.00
CA MET A 259 -3.17 1.20 -1.13
C MET A 259 -3.29 2.67 -1.53
N VAL A 260 -4.52 3.19 -1.60
CA VAL A 260 -4.76 4.60 -1.97
C VAL A 260 -4.24 5.56 -0.91
N THR A 261 -4.25 5.14 0.36
CA THR A 261 -3.68 5.92 1.47
C THR A 261 -2.15 5.88 1.52
N ALA A 262 -1.49 4.94 0.81
CA ALA A 262 -0.03 4.87 0.74
C ALA A 262 0.59 6.15 0.15
N GLY A 263 -0.04 6.75 -0.86
CA GLY A 263 0.41 8.04 -1.40
C GLY A 263 0.26 9.18 -0.40
N VAL A 264 -0.85 9.23 0.33
CA VAL A 264 -1.06 10.21 1.41
C VAL A 264 -0.02 10.02 2.51
N PHE A 265 0.23 8.77 2.91
CA PHE A 265 1.27 8.44 3.88
C PHE A 265 2.65 8.88 3.40
N LEU A 266 3.00 8.67 2.12
CA LEU A 266 4.28 9.08 1.57
C LEU A 266 4.48 10.60 1.69
N VAL A 267 3.48 11.42 1.34
CA VAL A 267 3.55 12.89 1.49
C VAL A 267 3.69 13.27 2.96
N ALA A 268 2.90 12.67 3.85
CA ALA A 268 2.99 12.94 5.28
C ALA A 268 4.35 12.52 5.86
N ARG A 269 4.90 11.39 5.44
CA ARG A 269 6.22 10.90 5.87
C ARG A 269 7.36 11.80 5.40
N THR A 270 7.25 12.37 4.22
CA THR A 270 8.29 13.19 3.60
C THR A 270 7.99 14.70 3.64
N HIS A 271 7.11 15.14 4.57
CA HIS A 271 6.68 16.53 4.69
C HIS A 271 7.85 17.53 4.72
N SER A 272 8.95 17.20 5.42
CA SER A 272 10.13 18.08 5.52
C SER A 272 10.77 18.41 4.16
N ILE A 273 10.69 17.48 3.19
CA ILE A 273 11.17 17.72 1.83
C ILE A 273 10.21 18.67 1.09
N PHE A 274 8.90 18.48 1.27
CA PHE A 274 7.87 19.34 0.66
C PHE A 274 7.93 20.78 1.23
N GLU A 275 8.13 20.94 2.52
CA GLU A 275 8.29 22.27 3.15
C GLU A 275 9.54 23.00 2.64
N THR A 276 10.66 22.29 2.45
CA THR A 276 11.90 22.86 1.92
C THR A 276 11.78 23.24 0.44
N SER A 277 10.90 22.60 -0.30
CA SER A 277 10.74 22.85 -1.74
C SER A 277 10.21 24.26 -2.06
N GLY A 278 9.53 24.92 -1.12
CA GLY A 278 8.95 26.25 -1.33
C GLY A 278 7.80 26.28 -2.37
N THR A 279 7.20 25.12 -2.68
CA THR A 279 6.10 24.94 -3.64
C THR A 279 4.78 24.65 -2.93
#